data_5470bcea112387dd9b41f75a6572b8a1
#
_entry.id   5470bcea112387dd9b41f75a6572b8a1
#
_cell.length_a   1.000
_cell.length_b   1.000
_cell.length_c   1.000
_cell.angle_alpha   90.00
_cell.angle_beta   90.00
_cell.angle_gamma   90.00
#
_symmetry.space_group_name_H-M   'P 1'
#
loop_
_entity.id
_entity.type
_entity.pdbx_description
1 polymer ?
#
loop_
_entity_poly.entity_id
_entity_poly.type
_entity_poly.pdbx_seq_one_letter_code
_entity_poly.pdbx_strand_id
1 'polypeptide(L)'
;EDITPAVVSALKESDVVIGYKYYFQFTLNPYGEDIENHIPAVQKRIEIFKRLSDKIGKEKVIWRYDPLLTNKKYDISFHKEAFAEIAYALKDHTNRCMLGFIDHYQHIRNEVGKLDIHPLKKEEIEEMAVFFKQTMDQYSTIEFDTCTNKVDLTHLGIPGGMCVDKKLIENICGYPISARKDKNQRSVCNCIESIDIGTYESCLN
;
A
#
# COMPACT_ATOMS: atom_id res chain seq x y z
N GLU A 1 -8.68 3.66 -19.14
CA GLU A 1 -10.07 4.03 -18.79
C GLU A 1 -10.26 3.88 -17.29
N ASP A 2 -10.87 4.88 -16.62
CA ASP A 2 -11.06 4.85 -15.17
C ASP A 2 -12.24 3.94 -14.81
N ILE A 3 -11.95 2.70 -14.42
CA ILE A 3 -12.95 1.70 -14.03
C ILE A 3 -13.49 1.90 -12.59
N THR A 4 -12.88 2.79 -11.82
CA THR A 4 -13.23 3.02 -10.42
C THR A 4 -14.72 3.29 -10.19
N PRO A 5 -15.41 4.16 -10.97
CA PRO A 5 -16.84 4.43 -10.78
C PRO A 5 -17.70 3.18 -10.94
N ALA A 6 -17.42 2.36 -11.94
CA ALA A 6 -18.19 1.15 -12.22
C ALA A 6 -17.98 0.09 -11.12
N VAL A 7 -16.73 -0.14 -10.73
CA VAL A 7 -16.38 -1.09 -9.65
C VAL A 7 -17.01 -0.67 -8.33
N VAL A 8 -16.88 0.61 -7.95
CA VAL A 8 -17.48 1.12 -6.70
C VAL A 8 -18.99 1.06 -6.73
N SER A 9 -19.64 1.32 -7.88
CA SER A 9 -21.09 1.21 -8.01
C SER A 9 -21.56 -0.23 -7.81
N ALA A 10 -20.92 -1.19 -8.50
CA ALA A 10 -21.22 -2.60 -8.37
C ALA A 10 -21.04 -3.12 -6.93
N LEU A 11 -19.96 -2.69 -6.24
CA LEU A 11 -19.71 -3.07 -4.85
C LEU A 11 -20.75 -2.48 -3.89
N LYS A 12 -21.17 -1.23 -4.09
CA LYS A 12 -22.24 -0.62 -3.29
C LYS A 12 -23.57 -1.32 -3.47
N GLU A 13 -23.91 -1.70 -4.69
CA GLU A 13 -25.10 -2.51 -4.97
C GLU A 13 -25.00 -3.88 -4.28
N SER A 14 -23.83 -4.53 -4.33
CA SER A 14 -23.55 -5.78 -3.62
C SER A 14 -23.70 -5.63 -2.11
N ASP A 15 -23.21 -4.52 -1.54
CA ASP A 15 -23.29 -4.25 -0.10
C ASP A 15 -24.74 -4.11 0.39
N VAL A 16 -25.60 -3.55 -0.44
CA VAL A 16 -27.02 -3.41 -0.16
C VAL A 16 -27.80 -4.73 -0.36
N VAL A 17 -27.48 -5.47 -1.43
CA VAL A 17 -28.24 -6.67 -1.84
C VAL A 17 -27.72 -7.94 -1.18
N ILE A 18 -26.39 -8.07 -0.99
CA ILE A 18 -25.71 -9.29 -0.54
C ILE A 18 -25.03 -9.11 0.82
N GLY A 19 -24.89 -7.86 1.30
CA GLY A 19 -24.26 -7.55 2.59
C GLY A 19 -22.75 -7.70 2.62
N TYR A 20 -22.08 -7.67 1.46
CA TYR A 20 -20.62 -7.69 1.42
C TYR A 20 -20.03 -6.42 2.01
N LYS A 21 -18.96 -6.60 2.80
CA LYS A 21 -18.12 -5.52 3.32
C LYS A 21 -16.76 -5.58 2.62
N TYR A 22 -16.18 -4.43 2.35
CA TYR A 22 -14.94 -4.33 1.58
C TYR A 22 -14.10 -3.14 2.00
N TYR A 23 -12.81 -3.18 1.67
CA TYR A 23 -11.89 -2.06 1.66
C TYR A 23 -10.90 -2.22 0.51
N PHE A 24 -10.24 -1.14 0.15
CA PHE A 24 -9.23 -1.13 -0.90
C PHE A 24 -7.85 -0.90 -0.33
N GLN A 25 -6.88 -1.65 -0.84
CA GLN A 25 -5.48 -1.33 -0.73
C GLN A 25 -5.06 -0.72 -2.06
N PHE A 26 -4.87 0.58 -2.08
CA PHE A 26 -4.57 1.33 -3.28
C PHE A 26 -3.06 1.59 -3.35
N THR A 27 -2.36 0.90 -4.24
CA THR A 27 -0.95 1.16 -4.52
C THR A 27 -0.81 2.48 -5.24
N LEU A 28 -0.08 3.40 -4.64
CA LEU A 28 0.25 4.70 -5.21
C LEU A 28 1.70 5.01 -4.92
N ASN A 29 2.56 4.67 -5.89
CA ASN A 29 3.99 4.91 -5.91
C ASN A 29 4.31 6.13 -6.79
N PRO A 30 5.51 6.74 -6.66
CA PRO A 30 5.88 7.92 -7.42
C PRO A 30 6.46 7.63 -8.81
N TYR A 31 6.48 6.37 -9.24
CA TYR A 31 7.18 5.97 -10.46
C TYR A 31 6.47 6.43 -11.72
N GLY A 32 7.26 6.62 -12.78
CA GLY A 32 6.80 6.88 -14.13
C GLY A 32 6.64 5.59 -14.95
N GLU A 33 6.34 5.76 -16.25
CA GLU A 33 6.13 4.67 -17.21
C GLU A 33 7.33 3.73 -17.38
N ASP A 34 8.52 4.16 -16.99
CA ASP A 34 9.74 3.35 -17.01
C ASP A 34 9.76 2.23 -15.96
N ILE A 35 8.95 2.35 -14.92
CA ILE A 35 8.77 1.32 -13.87
C ILE A 35 7.33 0.78 -13.92
N GLU A 36 6.35 1.67 -13.97
CA GLU A 36 4.92 1.34 -13.94
C GLU A 36 4.29 1.62 -15.31
N ASN A 37 4.50 0.72 -16.25
CA ASN A 37 3.91 0.79 -17.60
C ASN A 37 2.39 0.75 -17.55
N HIS A 38 1.75 1.46 -18.48
CA HIS A 38 0.29 1.44 -18.65
C HIS A 38 -0.53 1.94 -17.45
N ILE A 39 0.12 2.51 -16.45
CA ILE A 39 -0.53 3.13 -15.29
C ILE A 39 -0.60 4.65 -15.48
N PRO A 40 -1.71 5.31 -15.14
CA PRO A 40 -1.82 6.77 -15.25
C PRO A 40 -0.75 7.49 -14.42
N ALA A 41 -0.37 8.69 -14.85
CA ALA A 41 0.56 9.55 -14.14
C ALA A 41 0.16 9.73 -12.66
N VAL A 42 1.14 9.94 -11.78
CA VAL A 42 0.96 10.02 -10.32
C VAL A 42 -0.17 10.99 -9.93
N GLN A 43 -0.22 12.16 -10.54
CA GLN A 43 -1.26 13.15 -10.25
C GLN A 43 -2.66 12.62 -10.54
N LYS A 44 -2.82 11.88 -11.63
CA LYS A 44 -4.11 11.25 -11.97
C LYS A 44 -4.48 10.15 -10.98
N ARG A 45 -3.51 9.37 -10.52
CA ARG A 45 -3.72 8.35 -9.48
C ARG A 45 -4.12 8.97 -8.14
N ILE A 46 -3.55 10.11 -7.77
CA ILE A 46 -3.96 10.90 -6.59
C ILE A 46 -5.44 11.32 -6.72
N GLU A 47 -5.84 11.83 -7.88
CA GLU A 47 -7.24 12.20 -8.12
C GLU A 47 -8.19 11.00 -8.01
N ILE A 48 -7.80 9.85 -8.58
CA ILE A 48 -8.58 8.60 -8.50
C ILE A 48 -8.70 8.15 -7.04
N PHE A 49 -7.60 8.17 -6.30
CA PHE A 49 -7.59 7.84 -4.87
C PHE A 49 -8.58 8.70 -4.07
N LYS A 50 -8.50 10.02 -4.24
CA LYS A 50 -9.40 10.97 -3.57
C LYS A 50 -10.85 10.70 -3.91
N ARG A 51 -11.18 10.54 -5.19
CA ARG A 51 -12.53 10.19 -5.64
C ARG A 51 -13.04 8.89 -5.07
N LEU A 52 -12.18 7.87 -4.96
CA LEU A 52 -12.53 6.61 -4.33
C LEU A 52 -12.85 6.82 -2.84
N SER A 53 -11.96 7.50 -2.13
CA SER A 53 -12.12 7.83 -0.71
C SER A 53 -13.41 8.62 -0.45
N ASP A 54 -13.69 9.64 -1.25
CA ASP A 54 -14.92 10.45 -1.13
C ASP A 54 -16.19 9.60 -1.33
N LYS A 55 -16.11 8.54 -2.15
CA LYS A 55 -17.25 7.67 -2.43
C LYS A 55 -17.51 6.63 -1.35
N ILE A 56 -16.48 6.02 -0.77
CA ILE A 56 -16.63 4.86 0.12
C ILE A 56 -16.22 5.11 1.58
N GLY A 57 -15.62 6.27 1.86
CA GLY A 57 -15.04 6.62 3.16
C GLY A 57 -13.54 6.36 3.22
N LYS A 58 -12.81 7.28 3.84
CA LYS A 58 -11.35 7.23 3.95
C LYS A 58 -10.82 6.07 4.80
N GLU A 59 -11.64 5.53 5.68
CA GLU A 59 -11.35 4.37 6.50
C GLU A 59 -11.29 3.06 5.70
N LYS A 60 -11.82 3.08 4.46
CA LYS A 60 -11.86 1.92 3.56
C LYS A 60 -10.84 2.00 2.43
N VAL A 61 -10.02 3.03 2.37
CA VAL A 61 -8.98 3.18 1.35
C VAL A 61 -7.61 3.32 2.01
N ILE A 62 -6.83 2.25 1.96
CA ILE A 62 -5.46 2.22 2.50
C ILE A 62 -4.50 2.64 1.40
N TRP A 63 -3.66 3.62 1.67
CA TRP A 63 -2.56 3.95 0.78
C TRP A 63 -1.42 2.96 0.96
N ARG A 64 -1.01 2.28 -0.13
CA ARG A 64 0.20 1.47 -0.16
C ARG A 64 1.30 2.18 -0.93
N TYR A 65 2.36 2.54 -0.22
CA TYR A 65 3.62 2.96 -0.80
C TYR A 65 4.53 1.72 -0.90
N ASP A 66 4.24 0.89 -1.90
CA ASP A 66 4.76 -0.48 -2.00
C ASP A 66 4.68 -1.00 -3.45
N PRO A 67 5.77 -1.50 -4.04
CA PRO A 67 7.10 -1.60 -3.44
C PRO A 67 7.91 -0.30 -3.56
N LEU A 68 8.65 0.06 -2.51
CA LEU A 68 9.72 1.04 -2.59
C LEU A 68 10.95 0.36 -3.20
N LEU A 69 11.45 0.91 -4.28
CA LEU A 69 12.67 0.47 -4.96
C LEU A 69 13.57 1.67 -5.22
N THR A 70 14.88 1.44 -5.31
CA THR A 70 15.85 2.51 -5.59
C THR A 70 16.72 2.17 -6.80
N ASN A 71 16.99 3.19 -7.59
CA ASN A 71 17.97 3.21 -8.65
C ASN A 71 18.53 4.64 -8.83
N LYS A 72 19.30 4.91 -9.88
CA LYS A 72 19.87 6.25 -10.12
C LYS A 72 18.83 7.37 -10.29
N LYS A 73 17.64 7.06 -10.79
CA LYS A 73 16.56 8.02 -11.00
C LYS A 73 15.68 8.18 -9.75
N TYR A 74 15.43 7.09 -9.08
CA TYR A 74 14.57 6.98 -7.91
C TYR A 74 15.42 6.72 -6.67
N ASP A 75 16.20 7.73 -6.29
CA ASP A 75 17.09 7.67 -5.13
C ASP A 75 16.35 8.03 -3.82
N ILE A 76 17.08 8.01 -2.72
CA ILE A 76 16.54 8.32 -1.39
C ILE A 76 15.92 9.74 -1.34
N SER A 77 16.59 10.72 -1.97
CA SER A 77 16.11 12.11 -1.98
C SER A 77 14.79 12.22 -2.74
N PHE A 78 14.73 11.59 -3.92
CA PHE A 78 13.50 11.51 -4.70
C PHE A 78 12.35 10.90 -3.88
N HIS A 79 12.60 9.80 -3.17
CA HIS A 79 11.56 9.16 -2.37
C HIS A 79 11.09 10.02 -1.21
N LYS A 80 11.99 10.76 -0.55
CA LYS A 80 11.61 11.69 0.51
C LYS A 80 10.68 12.79 0.01
N GLU A 81 11.03 13.42 -1.11
CA GLU A 81 10.22 14.47 -1.72
C GLU A 81 8.86 13.94 -2.18
N ALA A 82 8.86 12.88 -2.98
CA ALA A 82 7.64 12.29 -3.52
C ALA A 82 6.70 11.76 -2.44
N PHE A 83 7.24 11.12 -1.39
CA PHE A 83 6.44 10.64 -0.27
C PHE A 83 5.74 11.80 0.45
N ALA A 84 6.48 12.89 0.73
CA ALA A 84 5.92 14.07 1.40
C ALA A 84 4.80 14.72 0.57
N GLU A 85 4.99 14.83 -0.76
CA GLU A 85 3.96 15.37 -1.67
C GLU A 85 2.70 14.51 -1.70
N ILE A 86 2.85 13.19 -1.82
CA ILE A 86 1.71 12.27 -1.85
C ILE A 86 1.02 12.25 -0.48
N ALA A 87 1.77 12.18 0.63
CA ALA A 87 1.22 12.22 1.98
C ALA A 87 0.39 13.50 2.21
N TYR A 88 0.92 14.66 1.81
CA TYR A 88 0.17 15.91 1.88
C TYR A 88 -1.12 15.86 1.05
N ALA A 89 -1.05 15.31 -0.17
CA ALA A 89 -2.21 15.21 -1.04
C ALA A 89 -3.29 14.28 -0.49
N LEU A 90 -2.91 13.23 0.26
CA LEU A 90 -3.82 12.19 0.75
C LEU A 90 -4.22 12.34 2.22
N LYS A 91 -3.70 13.32 2.96
CA LYS A 91 -3.86 13.48 4.42
C LYS A 91 -5.31 13.44 4.93
N ASP A 92 -6.25 13.89 4.11
CA ASP A 92 -7.69 13.92 4.45
C ASP A 92 -8.49 12.76 3.81
N HIS A 93 -7.82 11.91 3.00
CA HIS A 93 -8.47 10.88 2.18
C HIS A 93 -8.09 9.45 2.55
N THR A 94 -7.26 9.24 3.57
CA THR A 94 -6.95 7.91 4.11
C THR A 94 -6.68 8.00 5.60
N ASN A 95 -6.93 6.90 6.31
CA ASN A 95 -6.56 6.75 7.72
C ASN A 95 -5.34 5.85 7.90
N ARG A 96 -4.78 5.30 6.82
CA ARG A 96 -3.65 4.39 6.92
C ARG A 96 -2.74 4.45 5.70
N CYS A 97 -1.44 4.47 5.94
CA CYS A 97 -0.40 4.29 4.95
C CYS A 97 0.45 3.06 5.30
N MET A 98 0.63 2.19 4.33
CA MET A 98 1.43 0.98 4.47
C MET A 98 2.67 1.05 3.56
N LEU A 99 3.85 1.01 4.18
CA LEU A 99 5.14 1.01 3.49
C LEU A 99 5.59 -0.41 3.20
N GLY A 100 6.05 -0.67 1.98
CA GLY A 100 6.70 -1.93 1.62
C GLY A 100 7.94 -1.71 0.76
N PHE A 101 8.99 -2.50 1.02
CA PHE A 101 10.22 -2.46 0.23
C PHE A 101 10.24 -3.61 -0.77
N ILE A 102 10.87 -3.37 -1.93
CA ILE A 102 11.00 -4.41 -2.95
C ILE A 102 11.73 -5.62 -2.38
N ASP A 103 11.17 -6.79 -2.62
CA ASP A 103 11.81 -8.05 -2.28
C ASP A 103 12.37 -8.68 -3.57
N HIS A 104 13.63 -9.08 -3.53
CA HIS A 104 14.31 -9.68 -4.68
C HIS A 104 13.85 -11.14 -4.87
N TYR A 105 12.65 -11.33 -5.39
CA TYR A 105 12.18 -12.65 -5.80
C TYR A 105 12.93 -13.14 -7.04
N GLN A 106 13.10 -14.45 -7.14
CA GLN A 106 13.81 -15.05 -8.29
C GLN A 106 13.15 -14.74 -9.62
N HIS A 107 11.83 -14.69 -9.67
CA HIS A 107 11.07 -14.44 -10.90
C HIS A 107 11.18 -13.00 -11.44
N ILE A 108 11.48 -12.01 -10.59
CA ILE A 108 11.67 -10.60 -11.01
C ILE A 108 13.15 -10.22 -11.20
N ARG A 109 14.09 -11.16 -11.01
CA ARG A 109 15.54 -10.86 -11.04
C ARG A 109 15.99 -10.21 -12.36
N ASN A 110 15.42 -10.65 -13.48
CA ASN A 110 15.78 -10.10 -14.79
C ASN A 110 15.31 -8.65 -14.94
N GLU A 111 14.10 -8.34 -14.48
CA GLU A 111 13.56 -6.98 -14.55
C GLU A 111 14.29 -6.04 -13.58
N VAL A 112 14.57 -6.49 -12.36
CA VAL A 112 15.41 -5.78 -11.38
C VAL A 112 16.75 -5.40 -11.97
N GLY A 113 17.40 -6.33 -12.72
CA GLY A 113 18.68 -6.06 -13.39
C GLY A 113 18.57 -5.06 -14.53
N LYS A 114 17.51 -5.12 -15.35
CA LYS A 114 17.29 -4.17 -16.45
C LYS A 114 17.04 -2.75 -15.95
N LEU A 115 16.37 -2.61 -14.83
CA LEU A 115 15.98 -1.33 -14.23
C LEU A 115 17.06 -0.75 -13.29
N ASP A 116 18.23 -1.41 -13.21
CA ASP A 116 19.35 -1.02 -12.32
C ASP A 116 18.90 -0.82 -10.86
N ILE A 117 17.96 -1.67 -10.40
CA ILE A 117 17.45 -1.60 -9.05
C ILE A 117 18.45 -2.19 -8.08
N HIS A 118 18.83 -1.42 -7.07
CA HIS A 118 19.80 -1.81 -6.07
C HIS A 118 19.12 -2.30 -4.79
N PRO A 119 19.69 -3.37 -4.16
CA PRO A 119 19.26 -3.76 -2.82
C PRO A 119 19.52 -2.62 -1.83
N LEU A 120 18.49 -2.21 -1.11
CA LEU A 120 18.63 -1.23 -0.05
C LEU A 120 19.41 -1.81 1.14
N LYS A 121 20.35 -1.04 1.64
CA LYS A 121 21.03 -1.33 2.90
C LYS A 121 20.13 -0.98 4.07
N LYS A 122 20.38 -1.58 5.23
CA LYS A 122 19.62 -1.32 6.44
C LYS A 122 19.60 0.18 6.80
N GLU A 123 20.76 0.82 6.70
CA GLU A 123 20.95 2.24 7.02
C GLU A 123 20.12 3.14 6.09
N GLU A 124 20.03 2.81 4.81
CA GLU A 124 19.24 3.52 3.81
C GLU A 124 17.73 3.37 4.07
N ILE A 125 17.31 2.17 4.46
CA ILE A 125 15.93 1.88 4.87
C ILE A 125 15.56 2.69 6.11
N GLU A 126 16.42 2.69 7.13
CA GLU A 126 16.19 3.42 8.38
C GLU A 126 16.17 4.94 8.14
N GLU A 127 17.07 5.47 7.31
CA GLU A 127 17.10 6.87 6.93
C GLU A 127 15.78 7.33 6.30
N MET A 128 15.28 6.58 5.33
CA MET A 128 13.98 6.87 4.70
C MET A 128 12.82 6.70 5.68
N ALA A 129 12.84 5.64 6.48
CA ALA A 129 11.80 5.34 7.45
C ALA A 129 11.65 6.44 8.50
N VAL A 130 12.76 6.99 9.01
CA VAL A 130 12.75 8.15 9.92
C VAL A 130 12.07 9.35 9.27
N PHE A 131 12.45 9.68 8.04
CA PHE A 131 11.85 10.81 7.33
C PHE A 131 10.35 10.60 7.07
N PHE A 132 9.96 9.41 6.62
CA PHE A 132 8.56 9.07 6.37
C PHE A 132 7.73 9.12 7.65
N LYS A 133 8.27 8.59 8.74
CA LYS A 133 7.62 8.66 10.06
C LYS A 133 7.41 10.11 10.49
N GLN A 134 8.43 10.94 10.41
CA GLN A 134 8.34 12.36 10.74
C GLN A 134 7.32 13.10 9.86
N THR A 135 7.24 12.75 8.58
CA THR A 135 6.24 13.29 7.66
C THR A 135 4.83 12.87 8.08
N MET A 136 4.63 11.59 8.38
CA MET A 136 3.32 11.06 8.77
C MET A 136 2.87 11.56 10.14
N ASP A 137 3.80 11.82 11.07
CA ASP A 137 3.48 12.36 12.40
C ASP A 137 2.86 13.76 12.36
N GLN A 138 3.03 14.48 11.24
CA GLN A 138 2.33 15.76 11.01
C GLN A 138 0.82 15.55 10.77
N TYR A 139 0.42 14.32 10.44
CA TYR A 139 -0.95 13.94 10.13
C TYR A 139 -1.45 12.88 11.14
N SER A 140 -1.77 13.32 12.35
CA SER A 140 -2.10 12.47 13.50
C SER A 140 -3.27 11.47 13.28
N THR A 141 -4.01 11.62 12.19
CA THR A 141 -5.14 10.74 11.85
C THR A 141 -4.74 9.56 10.97
N ILE A 142 -3.48 9.49 10.49
CA ILE A 142 -3.02 8.44 9.59
C ILE A 142 -2.11 7.47 10.33
N GLU A 143 -2.53 6.23 10.47
CA GLU A 143 -1.68 5.14 10.94
C GLU A 143 -0.60 4.84 9.89
N PHE A 144 0.65 4.72 10.33
CA PHE A 144 1.78 4.40 9.45
C PHE A 144 2.46 3.12 9.90
N ASP A 145 2.44 2.13 9.05
CA ASP A 145 2.99 0.80 9.31
C ASP A 145 3.72 0.21 8.09
N THR A 146 4.26 -1.00 8.25
CA THR A 146 5.02 -1.67 7.19
C THR A 146 4.44 -3.04 6.86
N CYS A 147 4.50 -3.41 5.57
CA CYS A 147 4.15 -4.76 5.13
C CYS A 147 5.40 -5.65 5.10
N THR A 148 5.44 -6.67 5.96
CA THR A 148 6.41 -7.79 5.94
C THR A 148 7.85 -7.43 5.59
N ASN A 149 8.42 -6.42 6.23
CA ASN A 149 9.81 -6.03 5.99
C ASN A 149 10.81 -7.00 6.60
N LYS A 150 11.96 -7.16 5.94
CA LYS A 150 13.12 -7.87 6.49
C LYS A 150 13.82 -7.08 7.61
N VAL A 151 13.62 -5.75 7.62
CA VAL A 151 14.16 -4.85 8.63
C VAL A 151 13.07 -4.50 9.63
N ASP A 152 13.33 -4.73 10.90
CA ASP A 152 12.45 -4.32 11.98
C ASP A 152 12.57 -2.81 12.19
N LEU A 153 11.46 -2.10 12.01
CA LEU A 153 11.35 -0.64 12.17
C LEU A 153 10.54 -0.24 13.41
N THR A 154 10.21 -1.20 14.27
CA THR A 154 9.42 -0.92 15.50
C THR A 154 10.11 0.03 16.45
N HIS A 155 11.44 0.02 16.50
CA HIS A 155 12.25 0.95 17.29
C HIS A 155 12.14 2.42 16.81
N LEU A 156 11.68 2.64 15.56
CA LEU A 156 11.35 3.95 15.01
C LEU A 156 9.86 4.32 15.18
N GLY A 157 9.08 3.50 15.88
CA GLY A 157 7.65 3.69 16.04
C GLY A 157 6.83 3.32 14.80
N ILE A 158 7.39 2.49 13.90
CA ILE A 158 6.72 1.99 12.69
C ILE A 158 6.46 0.49 12.89
N PRO A 159 5.25 0.09 13.30
CA PRO A 159 4.95 -1.32 13.55
C PRO A 159 4.85 -2.13 12.25
N GLY A 160 4.95 -3.43 12.38
CA GLY A 160 4.56 -4.36 11.33
C GLY A 160 3.04 -4.36 11.16
N GLY A 161 2.59 -4.01 9.96
CA GLY A 161 1.17 -3.98 9.61
C GLY A 161 0.64 -5.31 9.08
N MET A 162 -0.64 -5.30 8.76
CA MET A 162 -1.37 -6.45 8.21
C MET A 162 -2.15 -6.01 6.98
N CYS A 163 -1.90 -6.67 5.83
CA CYS A 163 -2.69 -6.43 4.61
C CYS A 163 -4.12 -6.95 4.77
N VAL A 164 -4.27 -8.12 5.38
CA VAL A 164 -5.58 -8.67 5.78
C VAL A 164 -5.70 -8.52 7.28
N ASP A 165 -6.26 -7.39 7.70
CA ASP A 165 -6.28 -6.93 9.07
C ASP A 165 -7.62 -7.23 9.74
N LYS A 166 -7.58 -8.11 10.74
CA LYS A 166 -8.77 -8.51 11.50
C LYS A 166 -9.50 -7.32 12.11
N LYS A 167 -8.77 -6.40 12.74
CA LYS A 167 -9.35 -5.24 13.43
C LYS A 167 -10.04 -4.29 12.45
N LEU A 168 -9.41 -4.04 11.31
CA LEU A 168 -10.00 -3.23 10.26
C LEU A 168 -11.29 -3.86 9.72
N ILE A 169 -11.26 -5.18 9.46
CA ILE A 169 -12.44 -5.92 8.98
C ILE A 169 -13.55 -5.86 10.03
N GLU A 170 -13.27 -6.09 11.30
CA GLU A 170 -14.25 -6.00 12.39
C GLU A 170 -14.87 -4.59 12.48
N ASN A 171 -14.05 -3.55 12.35
CA ASN A 171 -14.53 -2.16 12.34
C ASN A 171 -15.48 -1.88 11.16
N ILE A 172 -15.15 -2.39 9.97
CA ILE A 172 -15.98 -2.23 8.77
C ILE A 172 -17.26 -3.06 8.86
N CYS A 173 -17.18 -4.28 9.40
CA CYS A 173 -18.33 -5.16 9.57
C CYS A 173 -19.27 -4.72 10.69
N GLY A 174 -18.74 -4.09 11.73
CA GLY A 174 -19.48 -3.72 12.93
C GLY A 174 -19.71 -4.87 13.92
N TYR A 175 -19.02 -6.01 13.72
CA TYR A 175 -19.08 -7.17 14.62
C TYR A 175 -17.75 -7.94 14.64
N PRO A 176 -17.43 -8.66 15.71
CA PRO A 176 -16.21 -9.45 15.80
C PRO A 176 -16.25 -10.65 14.85
N ILE A 177 -15.11 -10.96 14.24
CA ILE A 177 -14.93 -12.14 13.37
C ILE A 177 -14.01 -13.17 14.01
N SER A 178 -14.25 -14.45 13.75
CA SER A 178 -13.34 -15.53 14.11
C SER A 178 -12.42 -15.81 12.93
N ALA A 179 -11.15 -15.47 13.07
CA ALA A 179 -10.14 -15.72 12.04
C ALA A 179 -8.81 -16.09 12.71
N ARG A 180 -8.05 -16.98 12.08
CA ARG A 180 -6.73 -17.41 12.51
C ARG A 180 -5.65 -16.66 11.75
N LYS A 181 -4.43 -16.68 12.28
CA LYS A 181 -3.26 -16.22 11.52
C LYS A 181 -3.08 -17.10 10.28
N ASP A 182 -2.83 -16.48 9.14
CA ASP A 182 -2.54 -17.22 7.90
C ASP A 182 -1.19 -17.93 8.02
N LYS A 183 -1.23 -19.26 7.83
CA LYS A 183 -0.05 -20.13 7.90
C LYS A 183 0.76 -20.15 6.61
N ASN A 184 0.18 -19.70 5.50
CA ASN A 184 0.79 -19.71 4.18
C ASN A 184 1.59 -18.42 3.91
N GLN A 185 1.48 -17.44 4.78
CA GLN A 185 2.22 -16.19 4.69
C GLN A 185 3.62 -16.31 5.35
N ARG A 186 4.48 -15.33 5.08
CA ARG A 186 5.81 -15.24 5.71
C ARG A 186 5.67 -15.25 7.25
N SER A 187 6.65 -15.80 7.94
CA SER A 187 6.64 -15.93 9.41
C SER A 187 6.39 -14.61 10.14
N VAL A 188 6.92 -13.51 9.59
CA VAL A 188 6.77 -12.15 10.13
C VAL A 188 5.42 -11.49 9.78
N CYS A 189 4.65 -12.05 8.85
CA CYS A 189 3.33 -11.55 8.48
C CYS A 189 2.31 -11.88 9.56
N ASN A 190 1.48 -10.92 9.94
CA ASN A 190 0.42 -11.09 10.93
C ASN A 190 -0.99 -11.11 10.32
N CYS A 191 -1.10 -11.19 8.99
CA CYS A 191 -2.38 -11.29 8.30
C CYS A 191 -3.21 -12.48 8.78
N ILE A 192 -4.51 -12.31 8.80
CA ILE A 192 -5.43 -13.43 9.02
C ILE A 192 -5.61 -14.25 7.74
N GLU A 193 -6.06 -15.48 7.87
CA GLU A 193 -6.38 -16.37 6.77
C GLU A 193 -7.37 -15.75 5.79
N SER A 194 -7.09 -15.91 4.50
CA SER A 194 -7.89 -15.36 3.41
C SER A 194 -7.88 -16.29 2.21
N ILE A 195 -8.81 -16.07 1.29
CA ILE A 195 -8.90 -16.83 0.03
C ILE A 195 -8.64 -15.83 -1.10
N ASP A 196 -7.62 -16.11 -1.91
CA ASP A 196 -7.35 -15.37 -3.14
C ASP A 196 -8.37 -15.76 -4.21
N ILE A 197 -9.03 -14.75 -4.79
CA ILE A 197 -9.99 -14.93 -5.89
C ILE A 197 -9.49 -14.32 -7.21
N GLY A 198 -8.29 -13.75 -7.21
CA GLY A 198 -7.63 -13.21 -8.39
C GLY A 198 -6.78 -14.24 -9.15
N THR A 199 -6.20 -13.80 -10.26
CA THR A 199 -5.24 -14.56 -11.06
C THR A 199 -3.87 -13.89 -10.95
N TYR A 200 -2.85 -14.66 -10.57
CA TYR A 200 -1.47 -14.19 -10.54
C TYR A 200 -0.95 -13.97 -11.97
N GLU A 201 0.06 -13.11 -12.11
CA GLU A 201 0.74 -12.80 -13.39
C GLU A 201 -0.21 -12.32 -14.49
N SER A 202 -1.34 -11.74 -14.14
CA SER A 202 -2.33 -11.19 -15.08
C SER A 202 -2.14 -9.71 -15.39
N CYS A 203 -1.26 -9.01 -14.68
CA CYS A 203 -0.93 -7.62 -14.95
C CYS A 203 0.04 -7.49 -16.14
N LEU A 204 -0.20 -6.49 -16.99
CA LEU A 204 0.66 -6.16 -18.13
C LEU A 204 1.81 -5.19 -17.75
N ASN A 205 1.97 -4.92 -16.47
CA ASN A 205 2.96 -3.98 -15.92
C ASN A 205 4.22 -4.72 -15.48
#